data_286a1df3924bc25a3f3b02399dae5ac7
#
_entry.id   286a1df3924bc25a3f3b02399dae5ac7
#
_cell.length_a   1.000
_cell.length_b   1.000
_cell.length_c   1.000
_cell.angle_alpha   90.00
_cell.angle_beta   90.00
_cell.angle_gamma   90.00
#
_symmetry.space_group_name_H-M   'P 1'
#
loop_
_entity.id
_entity.type
_entity.pdbx_description
1 polymer ?
#
loop_
_entity_poly.entity_id
_entity_poly.type
_entity_poly.pdbx_seq_one_letter_code
_entity_poly.pdbx_strand_id
1 'polypeptide(L)'
;AARGGGGGEHPTAEAIVDGGEGRALGLEDPESVENVPGHGVRATVAGDEVLGGNRKLRRDAGVEPAPAAETMERREREGKTGMRVARIPAGADDGELLGVVADADTVKPSAKDAVSQLRDRGVDVMMITGDNERTARAVAEQVGIDPENVRAGVLPEDKSDAVEAIQSDGRKAMMVGDGVNDAPALAVAYVGTAIGSGTDVAIEAADVTLMRDDPLDVAKTIRVSDATLRKIRQNLVWALGYNTAMIPLASLGLLQPVLAAGAMAFSSVSVLTNSLLFRRYDPDRDYALFGFLRR
;
A
#
# COMPACT_ATOMS: atom_id res chain seq x y z
N ALA A 1 19.04 14.59 -16.19
CA ALA A 1 18.08 14.38 -15.10
C ALA A 1 18.20 15.57 -14.16
N ALA A 2 17.14 16.34 -14.09
CA ALA A 2 17.15 17.63 -13.41
C ALA A 2 17.10 17.46 -11.89
N ARG A 3 18.03 18.06 -11.17
CA ARG A 3 17.81 18.45 -9.78
C ARG A 3 16.73 19.54 -9.76
N GLY A 4 15.47 19.14 -9.72
CA GLY A 4 14.35 20.06 -9.59
C GLY A 4 14.24 20.54 -8.16
N GLY A 5 14.60 21.80 -7.90
CA GLY A 5 14.35 22.43 -6.62
C GLY A 5 12.86 22.67 -6.38
N GLY A 6 12.39 22.29 -5.18
CA GLY A 6 11.18 22.83 -4.57
C GLY A 6 9.86 22.14 -4.93
N GLY A 7 9.44 21.17 -4.14
CA GLY A 7 8.04 20.72 -4.04
C GLY A 7 7.70 19.45 -4.81
N GLY A 8 8.11 18.31 -4.32
CA GLY A 8 7.73 16.99 -4.81
C GLY A 8 8.89 16.26 -5.48
N GLU A 9 9.81 15.78 -4.67
CA GLU A 9 10.84 14.83 -5.12
C GLU A 9 10.14 13.52 -5.51
N HIS A 10 9.96 13.31 -6.80
CA HIS A 10 9.43 12.05 -7.29
C HIS A 10 10.55 10.99 -7.17
N PRO A 11 10.35 9.84 -6.53
CA PRO A 11 11.36 8.81 -6.32
C PRO A 11 12.11 8.40 -7.60
N THR A 12 11.40 8.36 -8.73
CA THR A 12 11.97 8.10 -10.06
C THR A 12 13.03 9.13 -10.47
N ALA A 13 12.88 10.40 -10.09
CA ALA A 13 13.84 11.45 -10.44
C ALA A 13 15.15 11.27 -9.66
N GLU A 14 15.07 10.93 -8.38
CA GLU A 14 16.22 10.62 -7.52
C GLU A 14 16.98 9.40 -8.03
N ALA A 15 16.29 8.31 -8.35
CA ALA A 15 16.88 7.10 -8.92
C ALA A 15 17.63 7.36 -10.25
N ILE A 16 17.12 8.27 -11.10
CA ILE A 16 17.77 8.67 -12.34
C ILE A 16 19.04 9.47 -12.08
N VAL A 17 19.03 10.39 -11.09
CA VAL A 17 20.19 11.17 -10.69
C VAL A 17 21.28 10.25 -10.13
N ASP A 18 20.94 9.39 -9.18
CA ASP A 18 21.85 8.40 -8.58
C ASP A 18 22.46 7.48 -9.64
N GLY A 19 21.64 7.02 -10.60
CA GLY A 19 22.09 6.21 -11.72
C GLY A 19 23.05 6.96 -12.66
N GLY A 20 22.94 8.27 -12.78
CA GLY A 20 23.87 9.15 -13.50
C GLY A 20 25.18 9.36 -12.76
N GLU A 21 25.11 9.68 -11.47
CA GLU A 21 26.28 9.84 -10.60
C GLU A 21 27.08 8.54 -10.47
N GLY A 22 26.42 7.41 -10.31
CA GLY A 22 27.06 6.09 -10.25
C GLY A 22 27.81 5.69 -11.53
N ARG A 23 27.52 6.35 -12.66
CA ARG A 23 28.23 6.19 -13.94
C ARG A 23 29.26 7.30 -14.19
N ALA A 24 29.53 8.14 -13.19
CA ALA A 24 30.43 9.27 -13.26
C ALA A 24 30.10 10.25 -14.40
N LEU A 25 28.81 10.42 -14.71
CA LEU A 25 28.36 11.41 -15.67
C LEU A 25 28.34 12.80 -15.00
N GLY A 26 28.93 13.81 -15.67
CA GLY A 26 28.76 15.19 -15.26
C GLY A 26 27.32 15.61 -15.43
N LEU A 27 26.63 15.90 -14.32
CA LEU A 27 25.26 16.39 -14.35
C LEU A 27 25.27 17.93 -14.31
N GLU A 28 24.72 18.55 -15.34
CA GLU A 28 24.53 20.00 -15.39
C GLU A 28 23.23 20.36 -14.71
N ASP A 29 23.22 21.47 -13.98
CA ASP A 29 21.99 22.00 -13.36
C ASP A 29 21.11 22.62 -14.45
N PRO A 30 19.80 22.34 -14.47
CA PRO A 30 18.88 22.92 -15.43
C PRO A 30 18.63 24.40 -15.12
N GLU A 31 18.46 25.21 -16.17
CA GLU A 31 18.08 26.62 -16.06
C GLU A 31 16.64 26.81 -15.58
N SER A 32 15.75 25.88 -15.96
CA SER A 32 14.36 25.84 -15.53
C SER A 32 13.83 24.41 -15.53
N VAL A 33 12.88 24.13 -14.63
CA VAL A 33 12.17 22.83 -14.56
C VAL A 33 10.69 23.11 -14.38
N GLU A 34 9.86 22.49 -15.23
CA GLU A 34 8.42 22.51 -15.16
C GLU A 34 7.90 21.06 -15.04
N ASN A 35 7.15 20.79 -13.98
CA ASN A 35 6.46 19.51 -13.83
C ASN A 35 5.11 19.57 -14.55
N VAL A 36 4.88 18.65 -15.50
CA VAL A 36 3.62 18.52 -16.22
C VAL A 36 2.82 17.37 -15.58
N PRO A 37 1.82 17.69 -14.73
CA PRO A 37 1.11 16.70 -13.93
C PRO A 37 0.57 15.52 -14.77
N GLY A 38 0.89 14.29 -14.38
CA GLY A 38 0.46 13.07 -15.07
C GLY A 38 1.14 12.80 -16.43
N HIS A 39 2.07 13.67 -16.89
CA HIS A 39 2.66 13.58 -18.22
C HIS A 39 4.19 13.51 -18.23
N GLY A 40 4.86 14.11 -17.26
CA GLY A 40 6.31 14.11 -17.14
C GLY A 40 6.90 15.46 -16.74
N VAL A 41 8.14 15.71 -17.14
CA VAL A 41 8.92 16.90 -16.80
C VAL A 41 9.47 17.54 -18.06
N ARG A 42 9.46 18.87 -18.09
CA ARG A 42 10.11 19.72 -19.08
C ARG A 42 11.21 20.52 -18.39
N ALA A 43 12.40 20.55 -18.96
CA ALA A 43 13.52 21.30 -18.39
C ALA A 43 14.31 22.00 -19.50
N THR A 44 14.92 23.14 -19.18
CA THR A 44 15.88 23.81 -20.05
C THR A 44 17.29 23.50 -19.54
N VAL A 45 18.12 22.93 -20.40
CA VAL A 45 19.52 22.58 -20.09
C VAL A 45 20.41 23.10 -21.21
N ALA A 46 21.36 23.96 -20.89
CA ALA A 46 22.27 24.60 -21.85
C ALA A 46 21.54 25.27 -23.03
N GLY A 47 20.39 25.87 -22.78
CA GLY A 47 19.56 26.54 -23.79
C GLY A 47 18.67 25.62 -24.60
N ASP A 48 18.78 24.31 -24.50
CA ASP A 48 17.93 23.33 -25.16
C ASP A 48 16.78 22.88 -24.25
N GLU A 49 15.60 22.61 -24.82
CA GLU A 49 14.49 22.04 -24.07
C GLU A 49 14.61 20.50 -24.02
N VAL A 50 14.60 19.96 -22.81
CA VAL A 50 14.62 18.50 -22.57
C VAL A 50 13.28 18.07 -21.99
N LEU A 51 12.67 17.08 -22.63
CA LEU A 51 11.40 16.48 -22.22
C LEU A 51 11.61 15.06 -21.71
N GLY A 52 11.20 14.82 -20.47
CA GLY A 52 11.16 13.47 -19.89
C GLY A 52 9.72 13.09 -19.58
N GLY A 53 9.13 12.10 -20.25
CA GLY A 53 7.74 11.81 -19.97
C GLY A 53 7.07 10.74 -20.85
N ASN A 54 5.74 10.68 -20.70
CA ASN A 54 4.91 9.71 -21.39
C ASN A 54 4.73 10.04 -22.90
N ARG A 55 3.94 9.20 -23.60
CA ARG A 55 3.70 9.33 -25.05
C ARG A 55 2.99 10.63 -25.41
N LYS A 56 2.12 11.16 -24.54
CA LYS A 56 1.32 12.36 -24.81
C LYS A 56 2.18 13.62 -24.81
N LEU A 57 3.01 13.81 -23.77
CA LEU A 57 3.89 14.99 -23.66
C LEU A 57 4.77 15.18 -24.91
N ARG A 58 5.26 14.10 -25.50
CA ARG A 58 6.10 14.14 -26.69
C ARG A 58 5.32 14.37 -28.00
N ARG A 59 4.11 13.84 -28.12
CA ARG A 59 3.26 14.10 -29.28
C ARG A 59 2.94 15.58 -29.38
N ASP A 60 2.67 16.21 -28.24
CA ASP A 60 2.38 17.63 -28.15
C ASP A 60 3.63 18.48 -28.48
N ALA A 61 4.83 17.90 -28.38
CA ALA A 61 6.12 18.51 -28.71
C ALA A 61 6.70 18.10 -30.07
N GLY A 62 5.93 17.46 -30.95
CA GLY A 62 6.35 17.12 -32.32
C GLY A 62 7.39 16.00 -32.46
N VAL A 63 7.68 15.23 -31.40
CA VAL A 63 8.73 14.19 -31.43
C VAL A 63 8.19 12.84 -31.87
N GLU A 64 8.73 12.29 -32.99
CA GLU A 64 8.36 10.99 -33.54
C GLU A 64 8.72 9.81 -32.63
N PRO A 65 7.81 8.81 -32.46
CA PRO A 65 7.94 7.75 -31.44
C PRO A 65 8.74 6.50 -31.86
N ALA A 66 9.09 6.35 -33.13
CA ALA A 66 9.40 5.04 -33.72
C ALA A 66 10.62 4.27 -33.15
N PRO A 67 11.81 4.85 -32.88
CA PRO A 67 13.00 4.05 -32.56
C PRO A 67 12.98 3.40 -31.17
N ALA A 68 12.20 3.88 -30.23
CA ALA A 68 12.23 3.43 -28.83
C ALA A 68 11.03 2.56 -28.41
N ALA A 69 10.09 2.26 -29.32
CA ALA A 69 8.86 1.53 -28.99
C ALA A 69 9.16 0.12 -28.49
N GLU A 70 9.98 -0.64 -29.20
CA GLU A 70 10.38 -2.01 -28.81
C GLU A 70 11.16 -2.03 -27.48
N THR A 71 12.05 -1.05 -27.28
CA THR A 71 12.82 -0.96 -26.04
C THR A 71 11.91 -0.65 -24.87
N MET A 72 10.94 0.25 -25.03
CA MET A 72 9.92 0.52 -24.01
C MET A 72 9.11 -0.72 -23.68
N GLU A 73 8.54 -1.39 -24.70
CA GLU A 73 7.73 -2.59 -24.51
C GLU A 73 8.50 -3.71 -23.80
N ARG A 74 9.77 -3.86 -24.11
CA ARG A 74 10.62 -4.83 -23.42
C ARG A 74 10.82 -4.46 -21.95
N ARG A 75 11.07 -3.18 -21.63
CA ARG A 75 11.26 -2.71 -20.26
C ARG A 75 9.97 -2.80 -19.44
N GLU A 76 8.85 -2.44 -20.04
CA GLU A 76 7.53 -2.58 -19.42
C GLU A 76 7.20 -4.05 -19.11
N ARG A 77 7.56 -4.99 -20.02
CA ARG A 77 7.40 -6.44 -19.77
C ARG A 77 8.32 -6.97 -18.67
N GLU A 78 9.43 -6.27 -18.39
CA GLU A 78 10.32 -6.55 -17.26
C GLU A 78 9.81 -5.93 -15.93
N GLY A 79 8.61 -5.34 -15.90
CA GLY A 79 8.05 -4.65 -14.75
C GLY A 79 8.68 -3.30 -14.45
N LYS A 80 9.31 -2.66 -15.45
CA LYS A 80 9.99 -1.37 -15.31
C LYS A 80 9.12 -0.25 -15.83
N THR A 81 9.06 0.85 -15.10
CA THR A 81 8.43 2.09 -15.58
C THR A 81 9.41 2.83 -16.48
N GLY A 82 9.07 2.92 -17.75
CA GLY A 82 9.91 3.57 -18.75
C GLY A 82 9.50 5.01 -19.01
N MET A 83 10.50 5.89 -19.02
CA MET A 83 10.37 7.28 -19.46
C MET A 83 11.22 7.50 -20.71
N ARG A 84 10.64 8.15 -21.71
CA ARG A 84 11.39 8.56 -22.89
C ARG A 84 11.93 9.96 -22.68
N VAL A 85 13.17 10.16 -23.13
CA VAL A 85 13.84 11.47 -23.07
C VAL A 85 14.03 11.99 -24.47
N ALA A 86 13.55 13.21 -24.74
CA ALA A 86 13.70 13.92 -25.97
C ALA A 86 14.35 15.28 -25.74
N ARG A 87 15.01 15.81 -26.76
CA ARG A 87 15.63 17.13 -26.78
C ARG A 87 15.09 17.94 -27.94
N ILE A 88 14.75 19.18 -27.70
CA ILE A 88 14.40 20.16 -28.70
C ILE A 88 15.51 21.22 -28.68
N PRO A 89 16.35 21.29 -29.71
CA PRO A 89 17.43 22.31 -29.76
C PRO A 89 16.86 23.73 -29.76
N ALA A 90 17.58 24.68 -29.18
CA ALA A 90 17.19 26.07 -29.12
C ALA A 90 16.84 26.63 -30.52
N GLY A 91 15.60 27.10 -30.70
CA GLY A 91 15.11 27.64 -31.97
C GLY A 91 14.71 26.60 -33.04
N ALA A 92 14.61 25.33 -32.69
CA ALA A 92 14.05 24.29 -33.55
C ALA A 92 12.57 24.03 -33.21
N ASP A 93 11.78 23.73 -34.23
CA ASP A 93 10.38 23.31 -34.08
C ASP A 93 10.25 21.79 -33.88
N ASP A 94 11.28 21.02 -34.27
CA ASP A 94 11.30 19.55 -34.17
C ASP A 94 12.33 19.07 -33.14
N GLY A 95 11.92 18.12 -32.32
CA GLY A 95 12.75 17.48 -31.31
C GLY A 95 13.30 16.11 -31.72
N GLU A 96 14.43 15.72 -31.17
CA GLU A 96 15.03 14.40 -31.34
C GLU A 96 14.83 13.53 -30.09
N LEU A 97 14.55 12.24 -30.29
CA LEU A 97 14.49 11.27 -29.21
C LEU A 97 15.91 10.86 -28.82
N LEU A 98 16.34 11.22 -27.59
CA LEU A 98 17.66 10.84 -27.05
C LEU A 98 17.70 9.37 -26.60
N GLY A 99 16.59 8.86 -26.06
CA GLY A 99 16.53 7.49 -25.58
C GLY A 99 15.43 7.18 -24.58
N VAL A 100 15.60 6.06 -23.90
CA VAL A 100 14.70 5.58 -22.85
C VAL A 100 15.47 5.45 -21.54
N VAL A 101 14.94 6.03 -20.50
CA VAL A 101 15.33 5.75 -19.12
C VAL A 101 14.26 4.87 -18.52
N ALA A 102 14.65 3.76 -17.91
CA ALA A 102 13.72 2.86 -17.24
C ALA A 102 14.14 2.73 -15.79
N ASP A 103 13.20 3.02 -14.92
CA ASP A 103 13.31 2.78 -13.48
C ASP A 103 12.64 1.45 -13.16
N ALA A 104 13.25 0.69 -12.25
CA ALA A 104 12.70 -0.56 -11.77
C ALA A 104 12.50 -0.42 -10.27
N ASP A 105 11.27 -0.21 -9.86
CA ASP A 105 10.90 -0.46 -8.49
C ASP A 105 11.08 -1.96 -8.20
N THR A 106 11.92 -2.26 -7.22
CA THR A 106 12.12 -3.65 -6.82
C THR A 106 10.94 -4.06 -5.96
N VAL A 107 10.19 -5.06 -6.43
CA VAL A 107 9.13 -5.67 -5.64
C VAL A 107 9.70 -6.13 -4.29
N LYS A 108 9.12 -5.68 -3.19
CA LYS A 108 9.55 -6.08 -1.85
C LYS A 108 9.45 -7.61 -1.71
N PRO A 109 10.50 -8.28 -1.21
CA PRO A 109 10.50 -9.75 -1.09
C PRO A 109 9.30 -10.28 -0.29
N SER A 110 8.84 -9.52 0.71
CA SER A 110 7.69 -9.85 1.55
C SER A 110 6.32 -9.68 0.87
N ALA A 111 6.25 -8.99 -0.29
CA ALA A 111 4.97 -8.71 -0.94
C ALA A 111 4.27 -9.98 -1.43
N LYS A 112 5.02 -10.92 -2.01
CA LYS A 112 4.48 -12.21 -2.46
C LYS A 112 3.93 -13.03 -1.29
N ASP A 113 4.65 -13.07 -0.18
CA ASP A 113 4.21 -13.79 1.02
C ASP A 113 2.98 -13.13 1.65
N ALA A 114 2.90 -11.78 1.62
CA ALA A 114 1.74 -11.05 2.08
C ALA A 114 0.49 -11.40 1.26
N VAL A 115 0.59 -11.36 -0.07
CA VAL A 115 -0.51 -11.72 -0.98
C VAL A 115 -0.95 -13.17 -0.75
N SER A 116 0.00 -14.11 -0.65
CA SER A 116 -0.30 -15.52 -0.37
C SER A 116 -1.07 -15.68 0.94
N GLN A 117 -0.61 -15.06 2.03
CA GLN A 117 -1.25 -15.16 3.34
C GLN A 117 -2.65 -14.53 3.37
N LEU A 118 -2.89 -13.46 2.60
CA LEU A 118 -4.22 -12.87 2.47
C LEU A 118 -5.17 -13.78 1.70
N ARG A 119 -4.71 -14.35 0.58
CA ARG A 119 -5.49 -15.31 -0.22
C ARG A 119 -5.82 -16.58 0.55
N ASP A 120 -4.90 -17.13 1.33
CA ASP A 120 -5.12 -18.29 2.21
C ASP A 120 -6.21 -18.04 3.26
N ARG A 121 -6.49 -16.76 3.55
CA ARG A 121 -7.59 -16.32 4.43
C ARG A 121 -8.90 -16.04 3.69
N GLY A 122 -8.94 -16.26 2.39
CA GLY A 122 -10.11 -15.97 1.56
C GLY A 122 -10.32 -14.47 1.30
N VAL A 123 -9.24 -13.68 1.37
CA VAL A 123 -9.26 -12.26 1.01
C VAL A 123 -8.81 -12.11 -0.44
N ASP A 124 -9.66 -11.52 -1.27
CA ASP A 124 -9.29 -11.14 -2.64
C ASP A 124 -8.33 -9.96 -2.60
N VAL A 125 -7.20 -10.10 -3.28
CA VAL A 125 -6.19 -9.04 -3.36
C VAL A 125 -6.26 -8.38 -4.73
N MET A 126 -6.38 -7.06 -4.74
CA MET A 126 -6.44 -6.23 -5.94
C MET A 126 -5.30 -5.22 -5.95
N MET A 127 -4.86 -4.82 -7.14
CA MET A 127 -3.87 -3.78 -7.36
C MET A 127 -4.53 -2.60 -8.09
N ILE A 128 -4.39 -1.40 -7.53
CA ILE A 128 -4.80 -0.13 -8.15
C ILE A 128 -3.54 0.73 -8.30
N THR A 129 -3.16 1.04 -9.53
CA THR A 129 -1.92 1.78 -9.81
C THR A 129 -2.08 2.78 -10.95
N GLY A 130 -1.32 3.87 -10.89
CA GLY A 130 -1.17 4.82 -12.01
C GLY A 130 -0.25 4.32 -13.12
N ASP A 131 0.48 3.23 -12.91
CA ASP A 131 1.35 2.63 -13.92
C ASP A 131 0.57 2.12 -15.13
N ASN A 132 1.28 1.97 -16.25
CA ASN A 132 0.70 1.36 -17.42
C ASN A 132 0.37 -0.12 -17.20
N GLU A 133 -0.60 -0.63 -17.99
CA GLU A 133 -1.14 -1.97 -17.82
C GLU A 133 -0.10 -3.10 -17.91
N ARG A 134 0.94 -2.94 -18.76
CA ARG A 134 1.98 -3.97 -18.91
C ARG A 134 2.86 -4.07 -17.67
N THR A 135 3.30 -2.93 -17.14
CA THR A 135 4.08 -2.85 -15.89
C THR A 135 3.26 -3.40 -14.72
N ALA A 136 2.02 -2.93 -14.58
CA ALA A 136 1.14 -3.37 -13.50
C ALA A 136 0.89 -4.89 -13.53
N ARG A 137 0.64 -5.48 -14.69
CA ARG A 137 0.46 -6.93 -14.85
C ARG A 137 1.75 -7.71 -14.54
N ALA A 138 2.91 -7.21 -14.95
CA ALA A 138 4.19 -7.86 -14.67
C ALA A 138 4.50 -7.86 -13.16
N VAL A 139 4.19 -6.78 -12.45
CA VAL A 139 4.33 -6.70 -10.99
C VAL A 139 3.31 -7.60 -10.30
N ALA A 140 2.05 -7.58 -10.73
CA ALA A 140 0.99 -8.42 -10.19
C ALA A 140 1.33 -9.92 -10.29
N GLU A 141 1.86 -10.36 -11.43
CA GLU A 141 2.31 -11.74 -11.62
C GLU A 141 3.44 -12.11 -10.65
N GLN A 142 4.42 -11.21 -10.43
CA GLN A 142 5.52 -11.45 -9.49
C GLN A 142 5.04 -11.64 -8.06
N VAL A 143 4.03 -10.90 -7.63
CA VAL A 143 3.47 -10.98 -6.26
C VAL A 143 2.33 -11.98 -6.13
N GLY A 144 1.84 -12.55 -7.23
CA GLY A 144 0.78 -13.55 -7.24
C GLY A 144 -0.63 -12.97 -7.20
N ILE A 145 -0.83 -11.75 -7.69
CA ILE A 145 -2.16 -11.13 -7.91
C ILE A 145 -2.68 -11.54 -9.28
N ASP A 146 -3.93 -11.97 -9.37
CA ASP A 146 -4.53 -12.38 -10.63
C ASP A 146 -4.69 -11.18 -11.57
N PRO A 147 -4.41 -11.31 -12.87
CA PRO A 147 -4.48 -10.20 -13.84
C PRO A 147 -5.86 -9.51 -13.91
N GLU A 148 -6.93 -10.23 -13.60
CA GLU A 148 -8.30 -9.69 -13.54
C GLU A 148 -8.49 -8.70 -12.38
N ASN A 149 -7.67 -8.82 -11.35
CA ASN A 149 -7.67 -7.97 -10.16
C ASN A 149 -6.73 -6.76 -10.28
N VAL A 150 -6.25 -6.46 -11.49
CA VAL A 150 -5.38 -5.30 -11.73
C VAL A 150 -6.17 -4.15 -12.35
N ARG A 151 -6.09 -2.97 -11.73
CA ARG A 151 -6.58 -1.69 -12.24
C ARG A 151 -5.39 -0.80 -12.50
N ALA A 152 -4.99 -0.70 -13.76
CA ALA A 152 -3.83 0.08 -14.20
C ALA A 152 -4.24 1.40 -14.82
N GLY A 153 -3.33 2.38 -14.86
CA GLY A 153 -3.56 3.69 -15.47
C GLY A 153 -4.60 4.54 -14.74
N VAL A 154 -4.84 4.25 -13.45
CA VAL A 154 -5.81 4.98 -12.62
C VAL A 154 -5.17 6.29 -12.16
N LEU A 155 -5.80 7.41 -12.48
CA LEU A 155 -5.33 8.72 -12.02
C LEU A 155 -5.53 8.86 -10.50
N PRO A 156 -4.74 9.71 -9.83
CA PRO A 156 -4.89 9.91 -8.38
C PRO A 156 -6.32 10.27 -7.96
N GLU A 157 -7.00 11.14 -8.71
CA GLU A 157 -8.38 11.54 -8.49
C GLU A 157 -9.41 10.41 -8.68
N ASP A 158 -9.10 9.41 -9.50
CA ASP A 158 -10.01 8.30 -9.82
C ASP A 158 -9.83 7.09 -8.88
N LYS A 159 -8.81 7.09 -8.01
CA LYS A 159 -8.55 5.98 -7.08
C LYS A 159 -9.70 5.77 -6.09
N SER A 160 -10.30 6.84 -5.60
CA SER A 160 -11.47 6.78 -4.72
C SER A 160 -12.66 6.12 -5.41
N ASP A 161 -12.95 6.49 -6.65
CA ASP A 161 -14.03 5.91 -7.44
C ASP A 161 -13.80 4.41 -7.69
N ALA A 162 -12.54 4.02 -7.91
CA ALA A 162 -12.17 2.61 -8.07
C ALA A 162 -12.44 1.79 -6.80
N VAL A 163 -12.17 2.35 -5.62
CA VAL A 163 -12.47 1.70 -4.32
C VAL A 163 -13.98 1.65 -4.08
N GLU A 164 -14.72 2.72 -4.33
CA GLU A 164 -16.17 2.74 -4.20
C GLU A 164 -16.85 1.74 -5.14
N ALA A 165 -16.37 1.61 -6.37
CA ALA A 165 -16.86 0.62 -7.32
C ALA A 165 -16.68 -0.83 -6.83
N ILE A 166 -15.55 -1.12 -6.14
CA ILE A 166 -15.32 -2.42 -5.51
C ILE A 166 -16.32 -2.68 -4.38
N GLN A 167 -16.74 -1.65 -3.66
CA GLN A 167 -17.66 -1.75 -2.53
C GLN A 167 -19.15 -1.67 -2.92
N SER A 168 -19.47 -1.32 -4.16
CA SER A 168 -20.83 -1.04 -4.63
C SER A 168 -21.79 -2.23 -4.49
N ASP A 169 -21.29 -3.46 -4.44
CA ASP A 169 -22.06 -4.70 -4.26
C ASP A 169 -22.12 -5.17 -2.81
N GLY A 170 -21.72 -4.33 -1.85
CA GLY A 170 -21.71 -4.64 -0.42
C GLY A 170 -20.42 -5.35 0.06
N ARG A 171 -19.43 -5.51 -0.80
CA ARG A 171 -18.09 -5.97 -0.40
C ARG A 171 -17.44 -4.94 0.51
N LYS A 172 -16.55 -5.40 1.37
CA LYS A 172 -15.76 -4.56 2.29
C LYS A 172 -14.33 -4.55 1.80
N ALA A 173 -13.82 -3.39 1.42
CA ALA A 173 -12.46 -3.23 0.96
C ALA A 173 -11.57 -2.62 2.05
N MET A 174 -10.39 -3.19 2.24
CA MET A 174 -9.28 -2.54 2.93
C MET A 174 -8.40 -1.92 1.85
N MET A 175 -8.27 -0.60 1.85
CA MET A 175 -7.30 0.11 0.99
C MET A 175 -5.99 0.27 1.75
N VAL A 176 -4.89 -0.07 1.09
CA VAL A 176 -3.53 0.12 1.63
C VAL A 176 -2.78 1.07 0.71
N GLY A 177 -2.25 2.14 1.26
CA GLY A 177 -1.54 3.18 0.51
C GLY A 177 -0.49 3.90 1.35
N ASP A 178 0.41 4.63 0.71
CA ASP A 178 1.56 5.29 1.35
C ASP A 178 1.62 6.81 1.10
N GLY A 179 0.90 7.31 0.10
CA GLY A 179 1.05 8.68 -0.41
C GLY A 179 -0.13 9.61 -0.16
N VAL A 180 0.12 10.91 -0.37
CA VAL A 180 -0.90 11.98 -0.37
C VAL A 180 -2.00 11.67 -1.39
N ASN A 181 -1.62 11.11 -2.53
CA ASN A 181 -2.52 10.78 -3.62
C ASN A 181 -3.49 9.64 -3.29
N ASP A 182 -3.21 8.87 -2.24
CA ASP A 182 -4.04 7.76 -1.78
C ASP A 182 -5.02 8.16 -0.67
N ALA A 183 -4.84 9.34 -0.06
CA ALA A 183 -5.67 9.80 1.06
C ALA A 183 -7.18 9.81 0.76
N PRO A 184 -7.67 10.27 -0.41
CA PRO A 184 -9.09 10.17 -0.74
C PRO A 184 -9.58 8.71 -0.83
N ALA A 185 -8.77 7.80 -1.40
CA ALA A 185 -9.10 6.38 -1.51
C ALA A 185 -9.07 5.67 -0.15
N LEU A 186 -8.14 6.05 0.75
CA LEU A 186 -8.10 5.56 2.13
C LEU A 186 -9.37 5.98 2.89
N ALA A 187 -9.82 7.21 2.73
CA ALA A 187 -10.99 7.75 3.42
C ALA A 187 -12.32 7.12 3.01
N VAL A 188 -12.47 6.67 1.74
CA VAL A 188 -13.71 6.04 1.25
C VAL A 188 -13.72 4.52 1.43
N ALA A 189 -12.58 3.90 1.72
CA ALA A 189 -12.47 2.47 1.96
C ALA A 189 -13.22 2.07 3.24
N TYR A 190 -13.70 0.81 3.31
CA TYR A 190 -14.27 0.28 4.55
C TYR A 190 -13.25 0.25 5.69
N VAL A 191 -11.97 0.04 5.36
CA VAL A 191 -10.83 0.25 6.25
C VAL A 191 -9.71 0.89 5.43
N GLY A 192 -9.33 2.11 5.74
CA GLY A 192 -8.13 2.76 5.20
C GLY A 192 -6.90 2.40 6.03
N THR A 193 -5.83 2.00 5.37
CA THR A 193 -4.57 1.60 6.03
C THR A 193 -3.39 2.32 5.40
N ALA A 194 -2.74 3.19 6.15
CA ALA A 194 -1.50 3.86 5.73
C ALA A 194 -0.27 3.00 6.08
N ILE A 195 0.67 2.92 5.16
CA ILE A 195 1.95 2.22 5.36
C ILE A 195 3.00 3.18 5.95
N GLY A 196 3.90 2.67 6.77
CA GLY A 196 4.76 3.36 7.73
C GLY A 196 5.59 4.57 7.29
N SER A 197 5.92 4.69 6.00
CA SER A 197 6.53 5.88 5.40
C SER A 197 5.50 6.86 4.84
N GLY A 198 4.20 6.59 5.09
CA GLY A 198 3.10 7.41 4.59
C GLY A 198 3.21 8.87 5.06
N THR A 199 2.76 9.77 4.20
CA THR A 199 2.68 11.20 4.51
C THR A 199 1.71 11.45 5.66
N ASP A 200 1.88 12.55 6.38
CA ASP A 200 0.97 12.97 7.46
C ASP A 200 -0.49 12.99 7.00
N VAL A 201 -0.74 13.38 5.75
CA VAL A 201 -2.09 13.42 5.15
C VAL A 201 -2.68 12.01 4.97
N ALA A 202 -1.87 11.03 4.53
CA ALA A 202 -2.32 9.65 4.42
C ALA A 202 -2.58 9.02 5.79
N ILE A 203 -1.72 9.33 6.77
CA ILE A 203 -1.87 8.87 8.16
C ILE A 203 -3.16 9.43 8.78
N GLU A 204 -3.49 10.71 8.55
CA GLU A 204 -4.70 11.35 9.06
C GLU A 204 -5.98 10.80 8.41
N ALA A 205 -5.90 10.39 7.13
CA ALA A 205 -7.03 9.82 6.40
C ALA A 205 -7.29 8.33 6.70
N ALA A 206 -6.33 7.62 7.32
CA ALA A 206 -6.39 6.19 7.52
C ALA A 206 -6.97 5.80 8.88
N ASP A 207 -7.72 4.68 8.93
CA ASP A 207 -8.18 4.06 10.18
C ASP A 207 -7.06 3.30 10.90
N VAL A 208 -6.08 2.82 10.16
CA VAL A 208 -4.94 2.03 10.64
C VAL A 208 -3.65 2.58 10.06
N THR A 209 -2.63 2.73 10.89
CA THR A 209 -1.28 3.09 10.45
C THR A 209 -0.31 1.96 10.77
N LEU A 210 0.36 1.44 9.74
CA LEU A 210 1.42 0.45 9.88
C LEU A 210 2.75 1.18 10.11
N MET A 211 3.44 0.86 11.21
CA MET A 211 4.68 1.55 11.58
C MET A 211 5.88 1.17 10.73
N ARG A 212 5.77 0.12 9.93
CA ARG A 212 6.83 -0.36 9.04
C ARG A 212 6.34 -0.39 7.61
N ASP A 213 7.27 -0.22 6.70
CA ASP A 213 7.02 -0.31 5.27
C ASP A 213 7.15 -1.77 4.78
N ASP A 214 6.36 -2.66 5.39
CA ASP A 214 6.36 -4.10 5.09
C ASP A 214 4.92 -4.60 4.79
N PRO A 215 4.63 -5.06 3.55
CA PRO A 215 3.33 -5.59 3.18
C PRO A 215 2.82 -6.74 4.07
N LEU A 216 3.71 -7.52 4.70
CA LEU A 216 3.33 -8.56 5.65
C LEU A 216 2.59 -8.02 6.88
N ASP A 217 2.81 -6.77 7.25
CA ASP A 217 2.15 -6.16 8.40
C ASP A 217 0.64 -5.96 8.17
N VAL A 218 0.18 -5.91 6.92
CA VAL A 218 -1.25 -5.95 6.57
C VAL A 218 -1.88 -7.27 7.04
N ALA A 219 -1.27 -8.40 6.67
CA ALA A 219 -1.75 -9.71 7.09
C ALA A 219 -1.68 -9.89 8.62
N LYS A 220 -0.63 -9.36 9.26
CA LYS A 220 -0.50 -9.36 10.73
C LYS A 220 -1.58 -8.55 11.42
N THR A 221 -1.92 -7.39 10.87
CA THR A 221 -2.99 -6.52 11.41
C THR A 221 -4.33 -7.25 11.42
N ILE A 222 -4.68 -7.94 10.34
CA ILE A 222 -5.90 -8.75 10.27
C ILE A 222 -5.86 -9.87 11.34
N ARG A 223 -4.73 -10.54 11.51
CA ARG A 223 -4.57 -11.58 12.56
C ARG A 223 -4.74 -11.01 13.96
N VAL A 224 -4.14 -9.87 14.24
CA VAL A 224 -4.26 -9.20 15.55
C VAL A 224 -5.71 -8.82 15.82
N SER A 225 -6.42 -8.28 14.82
CA SER A 225 -7.84 -7.95 14.92
C SER A 225 -8.68 -9.19 15.24
N ASP A 226 -8.52 -10.28 14.48
CA ASP A 226 -9.21 -11.55 14.70
C ASP A 226 -8.92 -12.14 16.09
N ALA A 227 -7.66 -12.13 16.49
CA ALA A 227 -7.24 -12.62 17.80
C ALA A 227 -7.85 -11.78 18.94
N THR A 228 -7.90 -10.45 18.77
CA THR A 228 -8.50 -9.52 19.72
C THR A 228 -10.01 -9.79 19.87
N LEU A 229 -10.72 -9.94 18.75
CA LEU A 229 -12.16 -10.26 18.78
C LEU A 229 -12.43 -11.61 19.45
N ARG A 230 -11.62 -12.63 19.18
CA ARG A 230 -11.74 -13.93 19.85
C ARG A 230 -11.49 -13.78 21.36
N LYS A 231 -10.52 -12.98 21.76
CA LYS A 231 -10.23 -12.69 23.17
C LYS A 231 -11.37 -11.96 23.87
N ILE A 232 -11.96 -10.96 23.21
CA ILE A 232 -13.15 -10.25 23.70
C ILE A 232 -14.30 -11.24 23.92
N ARG A 233 -14.58 -12.11 22.94
CA ARG A 233 -15.63 -13.15 23.05
C ARG A 233 -15.36 -14.11 24.22
N GLN A 234 -14.12 -14.52 24.42
CA GLN A 234 -13.73 -15.36 25.57
C GLN A 234 -13.99 -14.65 26.89
N ASN A 235 -13.61 -13.38 27.01
CA ASN A 235 -13.85 -12.59 28.21
C ASN A 235 -15.36 -12.46 28.50
N LEU A 236 -16.16 -12.26 27.44
CA LEU A 236 -17.61 -12.21 27.55
C LEU A 236 -18.20 -13.54 28.03
N VAL A 237 -17.70 -14.69 27.52
CA VAL A 237 -18.10 -16.03 28.00
C VAL A 237 -17.79 -16.18 29.48
N TRP A 238 -16.61 -15.78 29.96
CA TRP A 238 -16.25 -15.82 31.36
C TRP A 238 -17.20 -14.94 32.20
N ALA A 239 -17.39 -13.69 31.79
CA ALA A 239 -18.21 -12.73 32.52
C ALA A 239 -19.68 -13.15 32.61
N LEU A 240 -20.27 -13.63 31.50
CA LEU A 240 -21.65 -14.08 31.47
C LEU A 240 -21.83 -15.47 32.08
N GLY A 241 -20.84 -16.36 31.95
CA GLY A 241 -20.92 -17.73 32.45
C GLY A 241 -21.13 -17.80 33.97
N TYR A 242 -20.36 -16.99 34.72
CA TYR A 242 -20.54 -16.90 36.16
C TYR A 242 -21.93 -16.38 36.53
N ASN A 243 -22.43 -15.34 35.85
CA ASN A 243 -23.77 -14.80 36.10
C ASN A 243 -24.87 -15.82 35.74
N THR A 244 -24.75 -16.47 34.59
CA THR A 244 -25.72 -17.49 34.13
C THR A 244 -25.79 -18.68 35.10
N ALA A 245 -24.67 -19.05 35.71
CA ALA A 245 -24.65 -20.10 36.74
C ALA A 245 -25.22 -19.63 38.10
N MET A 246 -24.99 -18.39 38.49
CA MET A 246 -25.40 -17.87 39.80
C MET A 246 -26.87 -17.45 39.85
N ILE A 247 -27.45 -16.96 38.77
CA ILE A 247 -28.86 -16.51 38.73
C ILE A 247 -29.86 -17.64 39.11
N PRO A 248 -29.79 -18.86 38.55
CA PRO A 248 -30.67 -19.95 38.97
C PRO A 248 -30.52 -20.32 40.44
N LEU A 249 -29.28 -20.34 40.94
CA LEU A 249 -28.97 -20.62 42.35
C LEU A 249 -29.60 -19.56 43.28
N ALA A 250 -29.51 -18.30 42.87
CA ALA A 250 -30.16 -17.20 43.60
C ALA A 250 -31.70 -17.33 43.59
N SER A 251 -32.29 -17.67 42.43
CA SER A 251 -33.75 -17.83 42.26
C SER A 251 -34.30 -18.98 43.11
N LEU A 252 -33.50 -20.01 43.36
CA LEU A 252 -33.87 -21.14 44.22
C LEU A 252 -33.55 -20.89 45.69
N GLY A 253 -33.07 -19.71 46.09
CA GLY A 253 -32.68 -19.35 47.46
C GLY A 253 -31.44 -20.08 47.94
N LEU A 254 -30.67 -20.72 47.05
CA LEU A 254 -29.46 -21.49 47.42
C LEU A 254 -28.19 -20.66 47.40
N LEU A 255 -28.26 -19.40 46.96
CA LEU A 255 -27.09 -18.54 46.84
C LEU A 255 -26.72 -17.90 48.19
N GLN A 256 -25.62 -18.34 48.76
CA GLN A 256 -25.04 -17.69 49.96
C GLN A 256 -24.21 -16.47 49.56
N PRO A 257 -24.21 -15.37 50.35
CA PRO A 257 -23.47 -14.16 50.05
C PRO A 257 -21.97 -14.38 49.80
N VAL A 258 -21.35 -15.31 50.53
CA VAL A 258 -19.93 -15.64 50.39
C VAL A 258 -19.66 -16.31 49.04
N LEU A 259 -20.54 -17.19 48.58
CA LEU A 259 -20.44 -17.81 47.25
C LEU A 259 -20.63 -16.81 46.12
N ALA A 260 -21.56 -15.88 46.27
CA ALA A 260 -21.77 -14.78 45.33
C ALA A 260 -20.53 -13.89 45.20
N ALA A 261 -19.97 -13.45 46.34
CA ALA A 261 -18.75 -12.66 46.39
C ALA A 261 -17.54 -13.42 45.77
N GLY A 262 -17.39 -14.71 46.08
CA GLY A 262 -16.39 -15.59 45.49
C GLY A 262 -16.52 -15.68 43.96
N ALA A 263 -17.74 -15.93 43.43
CA ALA A 263 -17.98 -16.03 41.98
C ALA A 263 -17.66 -14.72 41.27
N MET A 264 -18.00 -13.54 41.86
CA MET A 264 -17.65 -12.24 41.31
C MET A 264 -16.13 -12.03 41.25
N ALA A 265 -15.42 -12.38 42.32
CA ALA A 265 -13.97 -12.28 42.38
C ALA A 265 -13.30 -13.18 41.32
N PHE A 266 -13.73 -14.44 41.21
CA PHE A 266 -13.24 -15.37 40.20
C PHE A 266 -13.53 -14.91 38.77
N SER A 267 -14.72 -14.35 38.50
CA SER A 267 -15.05 -13.76 37.19
C SER A 267 -14.05 -12.66 36.80
N SER A 268 -13.82 -11.71 37.69
CA SER A 268 -12.89 -10.62 37.47
C SER A 268 -11.46 -11.10 37.26
N VAL A 269 -10.99 -12.04 38.08
CA VAL A 269 -9.65 -12.64 37.96
C VAL A 269 -9.51 -13.42 36.65
N SER A 270 -10.55 -14.17 36.25
CA SER A 270 -10.54 -14.95 35.01
C SER A 270 -10.42 -14.05 33.78
N VAL A 271 -11.21 -12.98 33.71
CA VAL A 271 -11.18 -11.99 32.62
C VAL A 271 -9.82 -11.28 32.56
N LEU A 272 -9.31 -10.82 33.72
CA LEU A 272 -8.03 -10.14 33.80
C LEU A 272 -6.88 -11.07 33.35
N THR A 273 -6.84 -12.28 33.92
CA THR A 273 -5.81 -13.26 33.58
C THR A 273 -5.85 -13.63 32.09
N ASN A 274 -7.06 -13.88 31.56
CA ASN A 274 -7.23 -14.17 30.13
C ASN A 274 -6.76 -13.00 29.24
N SER A 275 -7.02 -11.76 29.62
CA SER A 275 -6.55 -10.56 28.91
C SER A 275 -5.02 -10.42 29.00
N LEU A 276 -4.42 -10.65 30.17
CA LEU A 276 -2.97 -10.61 30.33
C LEU A 276 -2.24 -11.68 29.52
N LEU A 277 -2.81 -12.86 29.39
CA LEU A 277 -2.25 -13.91 28.54
C LEU A 277 -2.19 -13.53 27.07
N PHE A 278 -3.03 -12.58 26.62
CA PHE A 278 -2.98 -12.07 25.24
C PHE A 278 -1.67 -11.32 24.94
N ARG A 279 -0.99 -10.77 25.93
CA ARG A 279 0.33 -10.13 25.74
C ARG A 279 1.41 -11.09 25.22
N ARG A 280 1.17 -12.43 25.33
CA ARG A 280 2.06 -13.47 24.83
C ARG A 280 1.67 -13.93 23.40
N TYR A 281 0.66 -13.31 22.81
CA TYR A 281 0.26 -13.64 21.45
C TYR A 281 1.36 -13.19 20.46
N ASP A 282 1.68 -14.08 19.52
CA ASP A 282 2.62 -13.85 18.44
C ASP A 282 1.83 -13.55 17.15
N PRO A 283 1.91 -12.34 16.58
CA PRO A 283 1.18 -11.97 15.37
C PRO A 283 1.61 -12.74 14.11
N ASP A 284 2.77 -13.39 14.14
CA ASP A 284 3.24 -14.22 13.03
C ASP A 284 2.54 -15.59 12.97
N ARG A 285 1.71 -15.89 13.95
CA ARG A 285 0.95 -17.15 14.05
C ARG A 285 -0.53 -16.91 14.26
N ASP A 286 -1.35 -17.86 13.78
CA ASP A 286 -2.78 -17.82 14.06
C ASP A 286 -3.05 -18.02 15.56
N TYR A 287 -4.05 -17.30 16.05
CA TYR A 287 -4.45 -17.38 17.45
C TYR A 287 -5.04 -18.76 17.76
N ALA A 288 -4.41 -19.49 18.69
CA ALA A 288 -4.92 -20.74 19.25
C ALA A 288 -5.31 -20.53 20.71
N LEU A 289 -6.45 -21.13 21.13
CA LEU A 289 -7.05 -20.95 22.46
C LEU A 289 -6.07 -21.29 23.62
N PHE A 290 -5.18 -22.24 23.41
CA PHE A 290 -4.13 -22.66 24.36
C PHE A 290 -2.75 -22.67 23.69
N GLY A 291 -2.50 -21.76 22.76
CA GLY A 291 -1.24 -21.69 22.02
C GLY A 291 0.00 -21.53 22.90
N PHE A 292 -0.17 -20.97 24.12
CA PHE A 292 0.91 -20.84 25.10
C PHE A 292 1.37 -22.18 25.70
N LEU A 293 0.57 -23.27 25.55
CA LEU A 293 0.93 -24.63 25.99
C LEU A 293 1.68 -25.44 24.92
N ARG A 294 1.82 -24.91 23.72
CA ARG A 294 2.47 -25.57 22.57
C ARG A 294 3.89 -25.07 22.30
N ARG A 295 4.56 -24.48 23.29
CA ARG A 295 6.00 -24.17 23.23
C ARG A 295 6.84 -25.29 23.76
#